data_900d0b880243a40ab623d74966853589
#
_entry.id   900d0b880243a40ab623d74966853589
#
_cell.length_a   1.000
_cell.length_b   1.000
_cell.length_c   1.000
_cell.angle_alpha   90.00
_cell.angle_beta   90.00
_cell.angle_gamma   90.00
#
_symmetry.space_group_name_H-M   'P 1'
#
loop_
_entity.id
_entity.type
_entity.pdbx_description
1 polymer ?
#
loop_
_entity_poly.entity_id
_entity_poly.type
_entity_poly.pdbx_seq_one_letter_code
_entity_poly.pdbx_strand_id
1 'polypeptide(L)'
;MKKIFKVLAVFLVTITLQFCSNDDNDTPIETNTIVDVAVNNQLTSLVAAVTKANLAATLSGPGPFTVLAPTNEAFDEFLSSNNFNSLDEVPTDLLTQVLLNHVIDGSLQSTDLSTGYANTRATSVASGSAMSIYINTDGGVTFNGVSSEATANVAEDNGTVHVVDRVIGLPTVVTFAAADPNFSILVQALTREDSFMYVATLNASTTPAPFTVFAPINAAFVDLLAELSLNGLGDVPTEVLASTLNTHVVAGANVLDTDLTDNMNISTLGGSLIGNVSSGATLTDSKSRVSNIIATNVQANNGVIHAIDKVLLE
;
A
#
# COMPACT_ATOMS: atom_id res chain seq x y z
N MET A 1 -98.81 34.88 37.11
CA MET A 1 -97.60 34.22 37.64
C MET A 1 -97.10 33.32 36.56
N LYS A 2 -96.19 33.85 35.76
CA LYS A 2 -95.64 33.18 34.54
C LYS A 2 -94.24 32.70 34.83
N LYS A 3 -94.00 31.38 34.78
CA LYS A 3 -92.67 30.77 34.92
C LYS A 3 -92.01 30.80 33.55
N ILE A 4 -90.85 31.44 33.45
CA ILE A 4 -90.04 31.47 32.27
C ILE A 4 -89.05 30.32 32.31
N PHE A 5 -89.17 29.42 31.38
CA PHE A 5 -88.25 28.30 31.17
C PHE A 5 -87.07 28.79 30.35
N LYS A 6 -85.84 28.77 30.90
CA LYS A 6 -84.64 29.04 30.20
C LYS A 6 -84.12 27.70 29.65
N VAL A 7 -84.15 27.58 28.30
CA VAL A 7 -83.53 26.48 27.60
C VAL A 7 -82.03 26.80 27.44
N LEU A 8 -81.18 26.00 28.08
CA LEU A 8 -79.76 26.05 27.93
C LEU A 8 -79.33 25.14 26.73
N ALA A 9 -78.97 25.73 25.64
CA ALA A 9 -78.44 25.00 24.49
C ALA A 9 -76.97 24.65 24.75
N VAL A 10 -76.65 23.38 24.99
CA VAL A 10 -75.29 22.87 25.07
C VAL A 10 -74.80 22.64 23.66
N PHE A 11 -73.86 23.49 23.23
CA PHE A 11 -73.12 23.32 21.99
C PHE A 11 -72.05 22.25 22.18
N LEU A 12 -72.27 21.05 21.69
CA LEU A 12 -71.31 19.95 21.65
C LEU A 12 -70.33 20.20 20.52
N VAL A 13 -69.15 20.77 20.83
CA VAL A 13 -68.05 20.88 19.84
C VAL A 13 -67.35 19.51 19.75
N THR A 14 -67.66 18.78 18.71
CA THR A 14 -66.93 17.57 18.33
C THR A 14 -65.61 18.01 17.69
N ILE A 15 -64.51 17.92 18.47
CA ILE A 15 -63.16 18.05 17.96
C ILE A 15 -62.85 16.72 17.24
N THR A 16 -62.88 16.69 15.95
CA THR A 16 -62.32 15.60 15.16
C THR A 16 -60.80 15.74 15.18
N LEU A 17 -60.17 14.91 16.03
CA LEU A 17 -58.72 14.70 15.91
C LEU A 17 -58.48 13.94 14.60
N GLN A 18 -58.02 14.64 13.56
CA GLN A 18 -57.40 14.00 12.44
C GLN A 18 -56.01 13.52 12.89
N PHE A 19 -55.90 12.24 13.16
CA PHE A 19 -54.62 11.56 13.16
C PHE A 19 -54.10 11.62 11.75
N CYS A 20 -53.14 12.51 11.45
CA CYS A 20 -52.19 12.27 10.38
C CYS A 20 -51.38 11.02 10.81
N SER A 21 -51.70 9.89 10.24
CA SER A 21 -50.76 8.78 10.17
C SER A 21 -49.66 9.28 9.24
N ASN A 22 -48.53 9.74 9.81
CA ASN A 22 -47.28 9.69 9.13
C ASN A 22 -46.99 8.21 8.89
N ASP A 23 -47.27 7.75 7.70
CA ASP A 23 -46.62 6.56 7.15
C ASP A 23 -45.13 6.95 6.93
N ASP A 24 -44.40 7.08 8.02
CA ASP A 24 -42.95 6.98 7.99
C ASP A 24 -42.63 5.50 7.76
N ASN A 25 -42.86 5.04 6.52
CA ASN A 25 -42.16 3.89 5.97
C ASN A 25 -40.71 4.33 5.72
N ASP A 26 -40.01 4.72 6.76
CA ASP A 26 -38.58 4.63 6.83
C ASP A 26 -38.24 3.13 6.95
N THR A 27 -38.38 2.42 5.82
CA THR A 27 -37.59 1.21 5.65
C THR A 27 -36.14 1.69 5.78
N PRO A 28 -35.37 1.17 6.77
CA PRO A 28 -33.95 1.47 6.82
C PRO A 28 -33.38 1.17 5.43
N ILE A 29 -32.76 2.14 4.80
CA ILE A 29 -31.98 1.87 3.60
C ILE A 29 -30.90 0.93 4.11
N GLU A 30 -31.01 -0.35 3.78
CA GLU A 30 -29.94 -1.32 4.08
C GLU A 30 -28.76 -0.89 3.20
N THR A 31 -27.81 -0.18 3.81
CA THR A 31 -26.56 0.17 3.15
C THR A 31 -25.72 -1.09 3.10
N ASN A 32 -25.48 -1.63 1.92
CA ASN A 32 -24.52 -2.69 1.71
C ASN A 32 -23.11 -2.08 1.83
N THR A 33 -22.42 -2.42 2.89
CA THR A 33 -21.05 -1.97 3.13
C THR A 33 -20.05 -3.06 2.71
N ILE A 34 -18.80 -2.68 2.56
CA ILE A 34 -17.67 -3.60 2.32
C ILE A 34 -17.65 -4.75 3.34
N VAL A 35 -18.06 -4.50 4.59
CA VAL A 35 -18.14 -5.55 5.62
C VAL A 35 -19.27 -6.53 5.32
N ASP A 36 -20.40 -6.05 4.81
CA ASP A 36 -21.53 -6.92 4.42
C ASP A 36 -21.15 -7.82 3.24
N VAL A 37 -20.36 -7.30 2.29
CA VAL A 37 -19.76 -8.12 1.21
C VAL A 37 -18.91 -9.26 1.77
N ALA A 38 -18.05 -8.97 2.74
CA ALA A 38 -17.21 -10.01 3.34
C ALA A 38 -18.04 -11.10 4.01
N VAL A 39 -19.14 -10.74 4.67
CA VAL A 39 -20.09 -11.70 5.27
C VAL A 39 -20.83 -12.48 4.20
N ASN A 40 -21.37 -11.81 3.19
CA ASN A 40 -22.17 -12.43 2.12
C ASN A 40 -21.35 -13.39 1.24
N ASN A 41 -20.05 -13.08 1.04
CA ASN A 41 -19.11 -13.93 0.31
C ASN A 41 -18.40 -14.96 1.19
N GLN A 42 -18.84 -15.16 2.43
CA GLN A 42 -18.30 -16.15 3.37
C GLN A 42 -16.80 -15.99 3.65
N LEU A 43 -16.27 -14.78 3.59
CA LEU A 43 -14.88 -14.46 3.93
C LEU A 43 -14.72 -14.39 5.45
N THR A 44 -14.97 -15.52 6.11
CA THR A 44 -15.10 -15.60 7.58
C THR A 44 -13.81 -15.22 8.29
N SER A 45 -12.64 -15.57 7.73
CA SER A 45 -11.33 -15.22 8.26
C SER A 45 -11.09 -13.71 8.19
N LEU A 46 -11.50 -13.05 7.10
CA LEU A 46 -11.43 -11.59 6.98
C LEU A 46 -12.32 -10.89 8.00
N VAL A 47 -13.58 -11.35 8.17
CA VAL A 47 -14.51 -10.79 9.16
C VAL A 47 -13.95 -10.93 10.58
N ALA A 48 -13.38 -12.09 10.92
CA ALA A 48 -12.74 -12.31 12.21
C ALA A 48 -11.51 -11.39 12.41
N ALA A 49 -10.67 -11.24 11.37
CA ALA A 49 -9.50 -10.36 11.39
C ALA A 49 -9.88 -8.89 11.58
N VAL A 50 -10.86 -8.39 10.82
CA VAL A 50 -11.38 -7.02 10.90
C VAL A 50 -11.97 -6.74 12.28
N THR A 51 -12.69 -7.71 12.85
CA THR A 51 -13.26 -7.60 14.20
C THR A 51 -12.16 -7.54 15.26
N LYS A 52 -11.16 -8.43 15.20
CA LYS A 52 -10.02 -8.45 16.12
C LYS A 52 -9.20 -7.15 16.07
N ALA A 53 -9.02 -6.59 14.86
CA ALA A 53 -8.30 -5.34 14.65
C ALA A 53 -9.13 -4.08 14.97
N ASN A 54 -10.41 -4.22 15.37
CA ASN A 54 -11.36 -3.12 15.61
C ASN A 54 -11.55 -2.20 14.37
N LEU A 55 -11.42 -2.73 13.16
CA LEU A 55 -11.55 -1.97 11.92
C LEU A 55 -12.97 -1.99 11.32
N ALA A 56 -13.91 -2.75 11.89
CA ALA A 56 -15.26 -2.89 11.35
C ALA A 56 -15.96 -1.53 11.20
N ALA A 57 -15.92 -0.66 12.23
CA ALA A 57 -16.51 0.67 12.15
C ALA A 57 -15.83 1.58 11.09
N THR A 58 -14.52 1.44 10.89
CA THR A 58 -13.77 2.20 9.88
C THR A 58 -14.16 1.78 8.47
N LEU A 59 -14.28 0.47 8.22
CA LEU A 59 -14.61 -0.08 6.90
C LEU A 59 -16.12 -0.02 6.58
N SER A 60 -16.99 0.11 7.58
CA SER A 60 -18.42 0.43 7.39
C SER A 60 -18.69 1.93 7.35
N GLY A 61 -17.68 2.76 7.56
CA GLY A 61 -17.80 4.22 7.53
C GLY A 61 -17.95 4.77 6.10
N PRO A 62 -18.10 6.10 5.99
CA PRO A 62 -18.22 6.76 4.69
C PRO A 62 -16.91 6.62 3.93
N GLY A 63 -16.96 5.85 2.82
CA GLY A 63 -15.86 5.71 1.86
C GLY A 63 -15.70 6.97 0.99
N PRO A 64 -15.34 6.80 -0.27
CA PRO A 64 -15.18 5.49 -0.91
C PRO A 64 -13.84 4.81 -0.60
N PHE A 65 -13.86 3.48 -0.53
CA PHE A 65 -12.68 2.64 -0.36
C PHE A 65 -12.55 1.61 -1.49
N THR A 66 -11.33 1.19 -1.76
CA THR A 66 -11.05 -0.06 -2.48
C THR A 66 -10.44 -1.03 -1.48
N VAL A 67 -11.08 -2.19 -1.31
CA VAL A 67 -10.63 -3.22 -0.38
C VAL A 67 -10.22 -4.47 -1.14
N LEU A 68 -8.97 -4.87 -0.95
CA LEU A 68 -8.44 -6.15 -1.41
C LEU A 68 -8.78 -7.18 -0.34
N ALA A 69 -9.78 -8.04 -0.58
CA ALA A 69 -10.36 -8.94 0.40
C ALA A 69 -9.77 -10.36 0.25
N PRO A 70 -8.85 -10.81 1.14
CA PRO A 70 -8.28 -12.14 1.05
C PRO A 70 -9.30 -13.23 1.34
N THR A 71 -9.19 -14.35 0.61
CA THR A 71 -10.00 -15.56 0.87
C THR A 71 -9.62 -16.20 2.22
N ASN A 72 -10.41 -17.18 2.67
CA ASN A 72 -10.10 -17.93 3.89
C ASN A 72 -8.79 -18.71 3.72
N GLU A 73 -8.57 -19.31 2.55
CA GLU A 73 -7.34 -20.03 2.21
C GLU A 73 -6.12 -19.11 2.23
N ALA A 74 -6.27 -17.86 1.78
CA ALA A 74 -5.23 -16.83 1.86
C ALA A 74 -4.80 -16.56 3.31
N PHE A 75 -5.77 -16.52 4.25
CA PHE A 75 -5.47 -16.38 5.67
C PHE A 75 -4.79 -17.62 6.26
N ASP A 76 -5.21 -18.83 5.88
CA ASP A 76 -4.57 -20.07 6.33
C ASP A 76 -3.09 -20.12 5.88
N GLU A 77 -2.81 -19.70 4.64
CA GLU A 77 -1.45 -19.60 4.13
C GLU A 77 -0.65 -18.50 4.86
N PHE A 78 -1.24 -17.33 5.12
CA PHE A 78 -0.59 -16.26 5.89
C PHE A 78 -0.22 -16.72 7.30
N LEU A 79 -1.11 -17.39 8.00
CA LEU A 79 -0.86 -17.89 9.34
C LEU A 79 0.28 -18.91 9.34
N SER A 80 0.21 -19.91 8.45
CA SER A 80 1.21 -20.98 8.37
C SER A 80 2.60 -20.45 8.00
N SER A 81 2.68 -19.52 7.02
CA SER A 81 3.94 -18.94 6.56
C SER A 81 4.61 -18.05 7.60
N ASN A 82 3.85 -17.51 8.55
CA ASN A 82 4.34 -16.68 9.65
C ASN A 82 4.45 -17.44 10.98
N ASN A 83 4.27 -18.77 10.98
CA ASN A 83 4.33 -19.65 12.16
C ASN A 83 3.28 -19.30 13.24
N PHE A 84 2.11 -18.82 12.85
CA PHE A 84 0.96 -18.64 13.72
C PHE A 84 0.03 -19.87 13.58
N ASN A 85 -0.46 -20.40 14.71
CA ASN A 85 -1.42 -21.52 14.69
C ASN A 85 -2.86 -21.03 14.53
N SER A 86 -3.12 -19.77 14.83
CA SER A 86 -4.44 -19.17 14.70
C SER A 86 -4.33 -17.64 14.56
N LEU A 87 -5.44 -17.02 14.12
CA LEU A 87 -5.54 -15.56 14.05
C LEU A 87 -5.34 -14.90 15.42
N ASP A 88 -5.69 -15.60 16.51
CA ASP A 88 -5.53 -15.07 17.88
C ASP A 88 -4.07 -14.86 18.28
N GLU A 89 -3.15 -15.62 17.70
CA GLU A 89 -1.72 -15.48 17.95
C GLU A 89 -1.08 -14.30 17.21
N VAL A 90 -1.75 -13.77 16.18
CA VAL A 90 -1.24 -12.60 15.43
C VAL A 90 -1.32 -11.36 16.31
N PRO A 91 -0.21 -10.63 16.55
CA PRO A 91 -0.25 -9.36 17.28
C PRO A 91 -1.23 -8.37 16.65
N THR A 92 -2.08 -7.74 17.47
CA THR A 92 -3.15 -6.86 16.97
C THR A 92 -2.62 -5.70 16.12
N ASP A 93 -1.49 -5.11 16.52
CA ASP A 93 -0.88 -4.00 15.76
C ASP A 93 -0.41 -4.46 14.37
N LEU A 94 0.22 -5.63 14.29
CA LEU A 94 0.62 -6.25 13.01
C LEU A 94 -0.61 -6.52 12.14
N LEU A 95 -1.63 -7.17 12.70
CA LEU A 95 -2.87 -7.48 11.99
C LEU A 95 -3.55 -6.22 11.47
N THR A 96 -3.61 -5.18 12.29
CA THR A 96 -4.17 -3.88 11.92
C THR A 96 -3.44 -3.28 10.72
N GLN A 97 -2.11 -3.24 10.73
CA GLN A 97 -1.34 -2.70 9.62
C GLN A 97 -1.47 -3.58 8.36
N VAL A 98 -1.46 -4.90 8.50
CA VAL A 98 -1.69 -5.82 7.37
C VAL A 98 -3.06 -5.58 6.75
N LEU A 99 -4.14 -5.45 7.55
CA LEU A 99 -5.47 -5.17 7.02
C LEU A 99 -5.55 -3.78 6.37
N LEU A 100 -4.95 -2.76 6.97
CA LEU A 100 -4.90 -1.42 6.37
C LEU A 100 -4.07 -1.39 5.08
N ASN A 101 -3.10 -2.31 4.92
CA ASN A 101 -2.34 -2.48 3.66
C ASN A 101 -3.19 -3.08 2.52
N HIS A 102 -4.38 -3.59 2.83
CA HIS A 102 -5.37 -4.04 1.85
C HIS A 102 -6.42 -2.96 1.52
N VAL A 103 -6.30 -1.75 2.06
CA VAL A 103 -7.27 -0.67 1.86
C VAL A 103 -6.62 0.51 1.16
N ILE A 104 -7.21 0.88 0.03
CA ILE A 104 -6.82 2.05 -0.78
C ILE A 104 -7.97 3.06 -0.70
N ASP A 105 -7.68 4.35 -0.57
CA ASP A 105 -8.70 5.39 -0.63
C ASP A 105 -9.22 5.56 -2.07
N GLY A 106 -10.52 5.74 -2.22
CA GLY A 106 -11.20 5.80 -3.51
C GLY A 106 -11.85 4.47 -3.90
N SER A 107 -12.84 4.54 -4.79
CA SER A 107 -13.52 3.36 -5.36
C SER A 107 -12.93 3.09 -6.74
N LEU A 108 -12.00 2.15 -6.83
CA LEU A 108 -11.33 1.73 -8.06
C LEU A 108 -11.92 0.40 -8.52
N GLN A 109 -12.49 0.39 -9.71
CA GLN A 109 -12.85 -0.86 -10.38
C GLN A 109 -11.63 -1.45 -11.10
N SER A 110 -11.67 -2.73 -11.51
CA SER A 110 -10.55 -3.36 -12.22
C SER A 110 -10.15 -2.59 -13.48
N THR A 111 -11.11 -1.88 -14.11
CA THR A 111 -10.85 -1.03 -15.28
C THR A 111 -10.14 0.28 -14.96
N ASP A 112 -10.18 0.70 -13.70
CA ASP A 112 -9.53 1.94 -13.22
C ASP A 112 -8.13 1.67 -12.69
N LEU A 113 -7.81 0.38 -12.44
CA LEU A 113 -6.48 -0.02 -12.02
C LEU A 113 -5.50 0.11 -13.19
N SER A 114 -4.32 0.62 -12.90
CA SER A 114 -3.21 0.74 -13.84
C SER A 114 -1.92 0.28 -13.20
N THR A 115 -1.00 -0.23 -14.02
CA THR A 115 0.32 -0.62 -13.55
C THR A 115 1.06 0.57 -12.93
N GLY A 116 1.51 0.42 -11.69
CA GLY A 116 2.18 1.46 -10.92
C GLY A 116 1.95 1.34 -9.43
N TYR A 117 2.28 2.39 -8.70
CA TYR A 117 2.16 2.45 -7.24
C TYR A 117 0.95 3.25 -6.80
N ALA A 118 0.22 2.73 -5.81
CA ALA A 118 -0.81 3.44 -5.08
C ALA A 118 -0.47 3.46 -3.58
N ASN A 119 -1.09 4.38 -2.82
CA ASN A 119 -0.94 4.41 -1.38
C ASN A 119 -2.05 3.61 -0.71
N THR A 120 -1.68 2.81 0.29
CA THR A 120 -2.62 2.13 1.18
C THR A 120 -2.87 2.96 2.44
N ARG A 121 -3.81 2.53 3.26
CA ARG A 121 -4.05 3.15 4.58
C ARG A 121 -3.12 2.65 5.68
N ALA A 122 -2.26 1.68 5.39
CA ALA A 122 -1.23 1.25 6.33
C ALA A 122 -0.12 2.30 6.43
N THR A 123 0.47 2.42 7.60
CA THR A 123 1.56 3.38 7.86
C THR A 123 2.87 2.65 8.09
N SER A 124 3.92 3.15 7.44
CA SER A 124 5.28 2.64 7.58
C SER A 124 5.85 2.95 8.97
N VAL A 125 6.47 1.97 9.60
CA VAL A 125 7.23 2.21 10.85
C VAL A 125 8.51 3.01 10.60
N ALA A 126 8.99 3.04 9.35
CA ALA A 126 10.21 3.76 8.96
C ALA A 126 10.00 5.28 8.93
N SER A 127 8.80 5.76 8.55
CA SER A 127 8.53 7.20 8.33
C SER A 127 7.23 7.69 8.95
N GLY A 128 6.29 6.79 9.29
CA GLY A 128 4.92 7.16 9.64
C GLY A 128 4.05 7.56 8.44
N SER A 129 4.60 7.54 7.22
CA SER A 129 3.86 7.82 5.98
C SER A 129 3.04 6.62 5.53
N ALA A 130 2.03 6.86 4.69
CA ALA A 130 1.26 5.79 4.04
C ALA A 130 2.19 4.87 3.24
N MET A 131 2.00 3.55 3.39
CA MET A 131 2.76 2.57 2.60
C MET A 131 2.24 2.51 1.17
N SER A 132 3.14 2.20 0.25
CA SER A 132 2.80 1.94 -1.14
C SER A 132 2.35 0.50 -1.35
N ILE A 133 1.57 0.29 -2.42
CA ILE A 133 1.28 -1.02 -3.01
C ILE A 133 1.58 -0.95 -4.51
N TYR A 134 2.27 -1.95 -5.03
CA TYR A 134 2.52 -2.06 -6.46
C TYR A 134 1.39 -2.85 -7.11
N ILE A 135 0.76 -2.26 -8.11
CA ILE A 135 -0.30 -2.87 -8.92
C ILE A 135 0.30 -3.19 -10.28
N ASN A 136 0.13 -4.40 -10.76
CA ASN A 136 0.47 -4.78 -12.13
C ASN A 136 -0.78 -5.31 -12.82
N THR A 137 -1.08 -4.75 -14.00
CA THR A 137 -2.27 -5.13 -14.80
C THR A 137 -1.90 -5.91 -16.05
N ASP A 138 -0.61 -6.20 -16.26
CA ASP A 138 -0.14 -6.96 -17.42
C ASP A 138 -0.40 -8.46 -17.22
N GLY A 139 -1.34 -9.02 -17.99
CA GLY A 139 -1.68 -10.44 -17.91
C GLY A 139 -2.62 -10.84 -16.78
N GLY A 140 -3.22 -9.86 -16.10
CA GLY A 140 -4.12 -9.99 -14.95
C GLY A 140 -3.69 -9.06 -13.83
N VAL A 141 -4.64 -8.71 -12.94
CA VAL A 141 -4.32 -7.79 -11.84
C VAL A 141 -3.59 -8.53 -10.73
N THR A 142 -2.40 -8.04 -10.38
CA THR A 142 -1.63 -8.54 -9.24
C THR A 142 -1.19 -7.40 -8.33
N PHE A 143 -0.98 -7.71 -7.06
CA PHE A 143 -0.60 -6.76 -6.02
C PHE A 143 0.72 -7.20 -5.36
N ASN A 144 1.70 -6.32 -5.37
CA ASN A 144 3.07 -6.57 -4.86
C ASN A 144 3.73 -7.83 -5.44
N GLY A 145 3.28 -8.29 -6.62
CA GLY A 145 3.80 -9.51 -7.26
C GLY A 145 3.49 -10.82 -6.51
N VAL A 146 2.67 -10.77 -5.44
CA VAL A 146 2.40 -11.95 -4.58
C VAL A 146 0.93 -12.34 -4.54
N SER A 147 0.01 -11.42 -4.76
CA SER A 147 -1.43 -11.66 -4.69
C SER A 147 -2.08 -11.32 -6.01
N SER A 148 -3.01 -12.17 -6.45
CA SER A 148 -3.77 -11.99 -7.69
C SER A 148 -5.24 -11.71 -7.37
N GLU A 149 -5.90 -10.93 -8.24
CA GLU A 149 -7.33 -10.73 -8.18
C GLU A 149 -8.06 -12.02 -8.60
N ALA A 150 -8.82 -12.59 -7.67
CA ALA A 150 -9.62 -13.80 -7.91
C ALA A 150 -11.04 -13.47 -8.38
N THR A 151 -11.64 -12.39 -7.86
CA THR A 151 -12.96 -11.87 -8.24
C THR A 151 -12.94 -10.35 -8.18
N ALA A 152 -13.34 -9.73 -9.29
CA ALA A 152 -13.31 -8.29 -9.49
C ALA A 152 -14.65 -7.63 -9.15
N ASN A 153 -14.57 -6.35 -8.75
CA ASN A 153 -15.66 -5.36 -8.82
C ASN A 153 -16.95 -5.75 -8.08
N VAL A 154 -16.86 -6.18 -6.83
CA VAL A 154 -18.05 -6.16 -5.98
C VAL A 154 -18.23 -4.72 -5.53
N ALA A 155 -19.08 -3.97 -6.25
CA ALA A 155 -19.37 -2.57 -5.95
C ALA A 155 -20.39 -2.46 -4.82
N GLU A 156 -20.12 -1.58 -3.87
CA GLU A 156 -20.94 -1.34 -2.69
C GLU A 156 -21.13 0.16 -2.44
N ASP A 157 -22.04 0.52 -1.55
CA ASP A 157 -22.40 1.92 -1.28
C ASP A 157 -21.19 2.75 -0.79
N ASN A 158 -20.23 2.12 -0.11
CA ASN A 158 -19.04 2.78 0.42
C ASN A 158 -17.72 2.36 -0.26
N GLY A 159 -17.76 1.71 -1.42
CA GLY A 159 -16.54 1.41 -2.19
C GLY A 159 -16.61 0.19 -3.10
N THR A 160 -15.44 -0.35 -3.42
CA THR A 160 -15.26 -1.53 -4.28
C THR A 160 -14.45 -2.60 -3.55
N VAL A 161 -14.85 -3.86 -3.68
CA VAL A 161 -14.12 -5.01 -3.14
C VAL A 161 -13.56 -5.84 -4.29
N HIS A 162 -12.26 -6.16 -4.21
CA HIS A 162 -11.59 -7.15 -5.05
C HIS A 162 -11.20 -8.34 -4.17
N VAL A 163 -11.73 -9.52 -4.44
CA VAL A 163 -11.32 -10.72 -3.73
C VAL A 163 -9.96 -11.14 -4.24
N VAL A 164 -9.02 -11.39 -3.33
CA VAL A 164 -7.63 -11.75 -3.64
C VAL A 164 -7.25 -13.10 -3.06
N ASP A 165 -6.34 -13.79 -3.76
CA ASP A 165 -5.93 -15.15 -3.45
C ASP A 165 -4.88 -15.27 -2.33
N ARG A 166 -4.29 -14.14 -1.90
CA ARG A 166 -3.28 -14.11 -0.83
C ARG A 166 -3.44 -12.88 0.07
N VAL A 167 -3.04 -13.02 1.34
CA VAL A 167 -2.85 -11.87 2.23
C VAL A 167 -1.60 -11.11 1.80
N ILE A 168 -1.75 -9.83 1.51
CA ILE A 168 -0.66 -8.94 1.13
C ILE A 168 0.05 -8.45 2.40
N GLY A 169 1.18 -9.06 2.73
CA GLY A 169 1.99 -8.68 3.89
C GLY A 169 2.52 -7.25 3.80
N LEU A 170 3.12 -6.78 4.88
CA LEU A 170 3.75 -5.45 4.88
C LEU A 170 4.98 -5.47 3.96
N PRO A 171 5.04 -4.58 2.94
CA PRO A 171 6.11 -4.62 1.96
C PRO A 171 7.45 -4.17 2.55
N THR A 172 8.53 -4.78 2.10
CA THR A 172 9.89 -4.28 2.27
C THR A 172 10.37 -3.62 0.98
N VAL A 173 11.50 -2.92 1.03
CA VAL A 173 12.13 -2.39 -0.21
C VAL A 173 12.44 -3.51 -1.21
N VAL A 174 12.73 -4.73 -0.74
CA VAL A 174 12.92 -5.91 -1.61
C VAL A 174 11.61 -6.35 -2.27
N THR A 175 10.48 -6.25 -1.57
CA THR A 175 9.17 -6.58 -2.13
C THR A 175 8.90 -5.79 -3.40
N PHE A 176 9.12 -4.48 -3.36
CA PHE A 176 8.89 -3.62 -4.53
C PHE A 176 9.90 -3.83 -5.64
N ALA A 177 11.19 -4.00 -5.30
CA ALA A 177 12.21 -4.30 -6.30
C ALA A 177 11.91 -5.62 -7.05
N ALA A 178 11.36 -6.62 -6.36
CA ALA A 178 10.99 -7.90 -6.96
C ALA A 178 9.67 -7.84 -7.74
N ALA A 179 8.71 -7.01 -7.30
CA ALA A 179 7.38 -6.91 -7.90
C ALA A 179 7.34 -6.06 -9.17
N ASP A 180 8.16 -5.00 -9.23
CA ASP A 180 8.18 -4.07 -10.36
C ASP A 180 9.17 -4.54 -11.44
N PRO A 181 8.69 -4.91 -12.64
CA PRO A 181 9.55 -5.37 -13.73
C PRO A 181 10.62 -4.36 -14.17
N ASN A 182 10.43 -3.06 -13.88
CA ASN A 182 11.42 -2.03 -14.19
C ASN A 182 12.72 -2.20 -13.40
N PHE A 183 12.73 -2.97 -12.32
CA PHE A 183 13.89 -3.26 -11.48
C PHE A 183 14.46 -4.67 -11.69
N SER A 184 14.04 -5.41 -12.73
CA SER A 184 14.46 -6.81 -12.93
C SER A 184 15.99 -6.96 -13.06
N ILE A 185 16.69 -6.00 -13.67
CA ILE A 185 18.16 -6.04 -13.77
C ILE A 185 18.80 -5.72 -12.42
N LEU A 186 18.22 -4.80 -11.62
CA LEU A 186 18.67 -4.55 -10.26
C LEU A 186 18.55 -5.83 -9.40
N VAL A 187 17.43 -6.54 -9.48
CA VAL A 187 17.26 -7.83 -8.78
C VAL A 187 18.31 -8.84 -9.21
N GLN A 188 18.58 -8.97 -10.51
CA GLN A 188 19.65 -9.83 -11.02
C GLN A 188 21.03 -9.43 -10.47
N ALA A 189 21.30 -8.12 -10.39
CA ALA A 189 22.56 -7.62 -9.81
C ALA A 189 22.68 -7.95 -8.31
N LEU A 190 21.62 -7.77 -7.54
CA LEU A 190 21.57 -8.06 -6.10
C LEU A 190 21.71 -9.55 -5.75
N THR A 191 21.34 -10.42 -6.70
CA THR A 191 21.33 -11.89 -6.54
C THR A 191 22.37 -12.60 -7.41
N ARG A 192 23.27 -11.87 -8.07
CA ARG A 192 24.25 -12.44 -8.98
C ARG A 192 25.22 -13.41 -8.31
N GLU A 193 25.63 -13.08 -7.11
CA GLU A 193 26.60 -13.88 -6.34
C GLU A 193 25.92 -14.53 -5.13
N ASP A 194 26.16 -15.80 -4.91
CA ASP A 194 25.64 -16.52 -3.73
C ASP A 194 26.12 -15.91 -2.40
N SER A 195 27.27 -15.23 -2.45
CA SER A 195 27.85 -14.54 -1.28
C SER A 195 27.19 -13.20 -0.97
N PHE A 196 26.37 -12.66 -1.87
CA PHE A 196 25.69 -11.39 -1.67
C PHE A 196 24.56 -11.54 -0.64
N MET A 197 24.62 -10.72 0.41
CA MET A 197 23.62 -10.71 1.47
C MET A 197 22.61 -9.57 1.32
N TYR A 198 22.55 -8.92 0.14
CA TYR A 198 21.71 -7.73 -0.07
C TYR A 198 20.21 -8.01 0.20
N VAL A 199 19.69 -9.09 -0.35
CA VAL A 199 18.28 -9.46 -0.15
C VAL A 199 17.96 -9.67 1.32
N ALA A 200 18.80 -10.41 2.05
CA ALA A 200 18.61 -10.66 3.47
C ALA A 200 18.72 -9.37 4.29
N THR A 201 19.71 -8.52 3.99
CA THR A 201 19.93 -7.25 4.68
C THR A 201 18.78 -6.27 4.43
N LEU A 202 18.38 -6.08 3.16
CA LEU A 202 17.33 -5.14 2.77
C LEU A 202 15.91 -5.61 3.13
N ASN A 203 15.72 -6.87 3.50
CA ASN A 203 14.49 -7.38 4.09
C ASN A 203 14.40 -7.14 5.61
N ALA A 204 15.49 -6.72 6.26
CA ALA A 204 15.47 -6.48 7.69
C ALA A 204 14.45 -5.38 8.06
N SER A 205 13.71 -5.60 9.14
CA SER A 205 12.79 -4.63 9.75
C SER A 205 13.37 -3.92 10.99
N THR A 206 14.57 -4.34 11.41
CA THR A 206 15.35 -3.76 12.51
C THR A 206 16.70 -3.31 11.98
N THR A 207 17.56 -2.74 12.82
CA THR A 207 18.89 -2.31 12.42
C THR A 207 19.57 -3.31 11.48
N PRO A 208 20.03 -2.93 10.27
CA PRO A 208 20.32 -1.56 9.84
C PRO A 208 19.15 -0.78 9.17
N ALA A 209 17.90 -1.30 9.19
CA ALA A 209 16.74 -0.51 8.74
C ALA A 209 16.53 0.73 9.64
N PRO A 210 15.86 1.80 9.13
CA PRO A 210 15.24 1.90 7.81
C PRO A 210 16.26 2.14 6.69
N PHE A 211 15.81 1.87 5.44
CA PHE A 211 16.64 2.06 4.25
C PHE A 211 16.09 3.15 3.33
N THR A 212 16.99 3.87 2.65
CA THR A 212 16.65 4.58 1.42
C THR A 212 17.40 3.92 0.28
N VAL A 213 16.67 3.47 -0.72
CA VAL A 213 17.24 2.82 -1.90
C VAL A 213 17.02 3.69 -3.13
N PHE A 214 18.10 4.16 -3.72
CA PHE A 214 18.09 4.80 -5.04
C PHE A 214 18.16 3.69 -6.08
N ALA A 215 17.02 3.24 -6.60
CA ALA A 215 16.90 2.06 -7.43
C ALA A 215 17.01 2.41 -8.93
N PRO A 216 18.11 2.02 -9.62
CA PRO A 216 18.22 2.22 -11.04
C PRO A 216 17.21 1.35 -11.79
N ILE A 217 16.51 1.93 -12.75
CA ILE A 217 15.65 1.17 -13.66
C ILE A 217 16.50 0.36 -14.66
N ASN A 218 15.88 -0.59 -15.34
CA ASN A 218 16.57 -1.45 -16.31
C ASN A 218 17.35 -0.65 -17.37
N ALA A 219 16.77 0.44 -17.88
CA ALA A 219 17.44 1.31 -18.86
C ALA A 219 18.76 1.88 -18.34
N ALA A 220 18.81 2.27 -17.05
CA ALA A 220 20.02 2.78 -16.42
C ALA A 220 21.19 1.77 -16.45
N PHE A 221 20.88 0.49 -16.25
CA PHE A 221 21.89 -0.58 -16.37
C PHE A 221 22.33 -0.82 -17.80
N VAL A 222 21.38 -0.80 -18.75
CA VAL A 222 21.71 -0.95 -20.17
C VAL A 222 22.65 0.17 -20.62
N ASP A 223 22.37 1.41 -20.24
CA ASP A 223 23.19 2.58 -20.56
C ASP A 223 24.58 2.47 -19.93
N LEU A 224 24.68 2.05 -18.66
CA LEU A 224 25.98 1.85 -17.99
C LEU A 224 26.79 0.76 -18.68
N LEU A 225 26.21 -0.39 -19.00
CA LEU A 225 26.93 -1.49 -19.67
C LEU A 225 27.44 -1.06 -21.05
N ALA A 226 26.65 -0.29 -21.81
CA ALA A 226 27.07 0.29 -23.10
C ALA A 226 28.21 1.30 -22.93
N GLU A 227 28.13 2.20 -21.91
CA GLU A 227 29.19 3.16 -21.58
C GLU A 227 30.52 2.46 -21.25
N LEU A 228 30.45 1.35 -20.52
CA LEU A 228 31.62 0.55 -20.15
C LEU A 228 32.07 -0.46 -21.23
N SER A 229 31.35 -0.54 -22.36
CA SER A 229 31.60 -1.53 -23.42
C SER A 229 31.52 -2.97 -22.90
N LEU A 230 30.58 -3.27 -21.98
CA LEU A 230 30.35 -4.61 -21.45
C LEU A 230 29.09 -5.21 -22.09
N ASN A 231 29.08 -6.56 -22.26
CA ASN A 231 27.95 -7.26 -22.90
C ASN A 231 26.83 -7.59 -21.92
N GLY A 232 27.10 -7.56 -20.60
CA GLY A 232 26.10 -7.85 -19.57
C GLY A 232 26.67 -7.75 -18.16
N LEU A 233 25.81 -7.95 -17.16
CA LEU A 233 26.18 -7.91 -15.74
C LEU A 233 27.30 -8.93 -15.41
N GLY A 234 27.36 -10.06 -16.12
CA GLY A 234 28.39 -11.08 -15.91
C GLY A 234 29.81 -10.58 -16.18
N ASP A 235 29.98 -9.55 -17.01
CA ASP A 235 31.28 -8.97 -17.37
C ASP A 235 31.77 -7.97 -16.30
N VAL A 236 30.89 -7.53 -15.36
CA VAL A 236 31.24 -6.61 -14.29
C VAL A 236 31.98 -7.37 -13.19
N PRO A 237 33.22 -6.98 -12.79
CA PRO A 237 33.89 -7.63 -11.67
C PRO A 237 33.06 -7.56 -10.39
N THR A 238 33.03 -8.65 -9.61
CA THR A 238 32.18 -8.80 -8.41
C THR A 238 32.38 -7.64 -7.41
N GLU A 239 33.62 -7.22 -7.17
CA GLU A 239 33.96 -6.14 -6.25
C GLU A 239 33.42 -4.78 -6.75
N VAL A 240 33.50 -4.55 -8.06
CA VAL A 240 32.94 -3.33 -8.68
C VAL A 240 31.43 -3.31 -8.58
N LEU A 241 30.77 -4.45 -8.84
CA LEU A 241 29.32 -4.54 -8.66
C LEU A 241 28.90 -4.32 -7.21
N ALA A 242 29.63 -4.93 -6.25
CA ALA A 242 29.33 -4.75 -4.83
C ALA A 242 29.48 -3.29 -4.39
N SER A 243 30.58 -2.61 -4.78
CA SER A 243 30.78 -1.18 -4.50
C SER A 243 29.65 -0.34 -5.13
N THR A 244 29.35 -0.60 -6.40
CA THR A 244 28.24 0.07 -7.12
C THR A 244 26.91 -0.11 -6.38
N LEU A 245 26.53 -1.34 -6.00
CA LEU A 245 25.28 -1.60 -5.28
C LEU A 245 25.23 -0.90 -3.93
N ASN A 246 26.34 -0.87 -3.20
CA ASN A 246 26.44 -0.16 -1.91
C ASN A 246 26.22 1.36 -2.05
N THR A 247 26.65 1.95 -3.18
CA THR A 247 26.45 3.40 -3.45
C THR A 247 24.97 3.77 -3.60
N HIS A 248 24.08 2.80 -3.85
CA HIS A 248 22.65 3.01 -4.00
C HIS A 248 21.84 2.88 -2.71
N VAL A 249 22.47 2.54 -1.58
CA VAL A 249 21.77 2.24 -0.33
C VAL A 249 22.23 3.16 0.79
N VAL A 250 21.27 3.88 1.38
CA VAL A 250 21.43 4.55 2.68
C VAL A 250 20.86 3.62 3.75
N ALA A 251 21.63 3.32 4.77
CA ALA A 251 21.18 2.53 5.92
C ALA A 251 20.94 3.41 7.14
N GLY A 252 19.94 3.08 7.93
CA GLY A 252 19.56 3.81 9.15
C GLY A 252 18.76 5.10 8.91
N ALA A 253 18.31 5.36 7.66
CA ALA A 253 17.51 6.53 7.34
C ALA A 253 16.46 6.24 6.26
N ASN A 254 15.27 6.86 6.42
CA ASN A 254 14.19 6.88 5.44
C ASN A 254 14.08 8.32 4.92
N VAL A 255 14.84 8.63 3.86
CA VAL A 255 14.92 9.97 3.28
C VAL A 255 13.82 10.12 2.24
N LEU A 256 12.84 10.97 2.49
CA LEU A 256 11.78 11.29 1.52
C LEU A 256 12.26 12.37 0.55
N ASP A 257 11.55 12.57 -0.55
CA ASP A 257 11.84 13.65 -1.50
C ASP A 257 11.78 15.04 -0.85
N THR A 258 10.89 15.21 0.13
CA THR A 258 10.77 16.44 0.92
C THR A 258 11.95 16.72 1.85
N ASP A 259 12.76 15.71 2.16
CA ASP A 259 13.96 15.84 2.99
C ASP A 259 15.18 16.24 2.16
N LEU A 260 15.10 16.07 0.82
CA LEU A 260 16.20 16.44 -0.08
C LEU A 260 16.33 17.97 -0.20
N THR A 261 17.57 18.43 -0.19
CA THR A 261 17.90 19.84 -0.37
C THR A 261 19.08 20.01 -1.32
N ASP A 262 19.25 21.21 -1.86
CA ASP A 262 20.40 21.49 -2.73
C ASP A 262 21.73 21.34 -2.00
N ASN A 263 22.67 20.67 -2.66
CA ASN A 263 23.99 20.33 -2.15
C ASN A 263 23.94 19.45 -0.87
N MET A 264 22.86 18.68 -0.68
CA MET A 264 22.75 17.75 0.43
C MET A 264 23.76 16.61 0.28
N ASN A 265 24.58 16.42 1.30
CA ASN A 265 25.46 15.25 1.36
C ASN A 265 24.69 14.04 1.89
N ILE A 266 24.58 13.00 1.08
CA ILE A 266 23.88 11.75 1.39
C ILE A 266 24.92 10.65 1.54
N SER A 267 25.10 10.15 2.77
CA SER A 267 26.02 9.05 3.05
C SER A 267 25.37 7.72 2.72
N THR A 268 25.95 6.95 1.82
CA THR A 268 25.52 5.60 1.44
C THR A 268 26.48 4.55 2.00
N LEU A 269 26.12 3.26 1.82
CA LEU A 269 27.02 2.15 2.20
C LEU A 269 28.30 2.11 1.35
N GLY A 270 28.29 2.69 0.14
CA GLY A 270 29.43 2.69 -0.80
C GLY A 270 30.16 4.02 -0.89
N GLY A 271 29.68 5.09 -0.26
CA GLY A 271 30.32 6.41 -0.37
C GLY A 271 29.33 7.54 -0.12
N SER A 272 29.53 8.69 -0.76
CA SER A 272 28.67 9.86 -0.62
C SER A 272 28.10 10.32 -1.96
N LEU A 273 26.86 10.75 -1.94
CA LEU A 273 26.17 11.39 -3.07
C LEU A 273 25.85 12.84 -2.71
N ILE A 274 25.71 13.67 -3.72
CA ILE A 274 25.18 15.03 -3.55
C ILE A 274 23.78 15.10 -4.14
N GLY A 275 22.80 15.37 -3.29
CA GLY A 275 21.42 15.63 -3.67
C GLY A 275 21.20 17.06 -4.09
N ASN A 276 20.36 17.30 -5.10
CA ASN A 276 19.91 18.63 -5.52
C ASN A 276 18.44 18.58 -5.92
N VAL A 277 17.73 19.71 -5.76
CA VAL A 277 16.28 19.80 -6.04
C VAL A 277 15.87 21.02 -6.88
N SER A 278 16.75 22.00 -7.08
CA SER A 278 16.43 23.29 -7.75
C SER A 278 15.95 23.14 -9.19
N SER A 279 16.34 22.08 -9.90
CA SER A 279 15.95 21.82 -11.32
C SER A 279 15.34 20.44 -11.51
N GLY A 280 14.67 19.91 -10.47
CA GLY A 280 14.24 18.54 -10.34
C GLY A 280 15.17 17.78 -9.39
N ALA A 281 14.64 16.73 -8.75
CA ALA A 281 15.43 15.94 -7.80
C ALA A 281 16.49 15.13 -8.54
N THR A 282 17.76 15.35 -8.19
CA THR A 282 18.91 14.69 -8.81
C THR A 282 19.93 14.25 -7.76
N LEU A 283 20.74 13.26 -8.15
CA LEU A 283 21.86 12.75 -7.38
C LEU A 283 23.13 12.87 -8.21
N THR A 284 24.20 13.41 -7.62
CA THR A 284 25.52 13.45 -8.25
C THR A 284 26.45 12.49 -7.52
N ASP A 285 27.06 11.57 -8.23
CA ASP A 285 28.00 10.59 -7.70
C ASP A 285 29.45 11.10 -7.64
N SER A 286 30.38 10.30 -7.11
CA SER A 286 31.81 10.66 -6.99
C SER A 286 32.52 10.87 -8.32
N LYS A 287 31.96 10.35 -9.42
CA LYS A 287 32.46 10.56 -10.80
C LYS A 287 31.85 11.80 -11.46
N SER A 288 31.12 12.63 -10.70
CA SER A 288 30.38 13.81 -11.19
C SER A 288 29.30 13.47 -12.22
N ARG A 289 28.77 12.25 -12.18
CA ARG A 289 27.64 11.82 -13.01
C ARG A 289 26.37 12.24 -12.32
N VAL A 290 25.43 12.76 -13.08
CA VAL A 290 24.12 13.20 -12.57
C VAL A 290 23.06 12.18 -12.96
N SER A 291 22.33 11.69 -11.97
CA SER A 291 21.15 10.83 -12.12
C SER A 291 19.91 11.60 -11.71
N ASN A 292 18.83 11.52 -12.50
CA ASN A 292 17.55 12.06 -12.13
C ASN A 292 16.79 11.06 -11.28
N ILE A 293 16.10 11.55 -10.24
CA ILE A 293 15.09 10.78 -9.52
C ILE A 293 13.79 10.89 -10.32
N ILE A 294 13.36 9.80 -10.92
CA ILE A 294 12.21 9.75 -11.85
C ILE A 294 10.92 9.30 -11.21
N ALA A 295 10.99 8.65 -10.04
CA ALA A 295 9.86 8.38 -9.16
C ALA A 295 10.33 8.45 -7.71
N THR A 296 9.51 9.09 -6.86
CA THR A 296 9.85 9.33 -5.46
C THR A 296 8.92 8.57 -4.53
N ASN A 297 9.38 8.34 -3.30
CA ASN A 297 8.56 7.94 -2.14
C ASN A 297 7.76 6.64 -2.33
N VAL A 298 8.32 5.64 -3.00
CA VAL A 298 7.75 4.29 -2.94
C VAL A 298 8.02 3.76 -1.53
N GLN A 299 7.05 3.95 -0.64
CA GLN A 299 7.21 3.73 0.79
C GLN A 299 6.93 2.27 1.15
N ALA A 300 7.95 1.58 1.62
CA ALA A 300 7.88 0.26 2.25
C ALA A 300 7.77 0.40 3.79
N ASN A 301 7.50 -0.71 4.46
CA ASN A 301 7.48 -0.73 5.92
C ASN A 301 8.86 -0.48 6.54
N ASN A 302 9.92 -0.94 5.87
CA ASN A 302 11.31 -0.85 6.35
C ASN A 302 12.18 0.17 5.61
N GLY A 303 11.58 1.05 4.80
CA GLY A 303 12.35 2.04 4.05
C GLY A 303 11.59 2.62 2.87
N VAL A 304 12.29 3.36 2.03
CA VAL A 304 11.75 4.03 0.86
C VAL A 304 12.62 3.76 -0.38
N ILE A 305 11.98 3.66 -1.54
CA ILE A 305 12.64 3.56 -2.84
C ILE A 305 12.42 4.86 -3.62
N HIS A 306 13.48 5.33 -4.25
CA HIS A 306 13.43 6.34 -5.31
C HIS A 306 13.98 5.72 -6.60
N ALA A 307 13.16 5.67 -7.64
CA ALA A 307 13.62 5.20 -8.95
C ALA A 307 14.52 6.25 -9.61
N ILE A 308 15.64 5.80 -10.17
CA ILE A 308 16.62 6.67 -10.83
C ILE A 308 16.94 6.20 -12.24
N ASP A 309 17.30 7.17 -13.10
CA ASP A 309 17.58 6.94 -14.53
C ASP A 309 19.04 6.60 -14.86
N LYS A 310 19.94 6.63 -13.88
CA LYS A 310 21.34 6.20 -14.05
C LYS A 310 21.85 5.43 -12.85
N VAL A 311 22.70 4.44 -13.12
CA VAL A 311 23.46 3.76 -12.06
C VAL A 311 24.51 4.68 -11.49
N LEU A 312 24.54 4.82 -10.16
CA LEU A 312 25.51 5.64 -9.42
C LEU A 312 26.83 4.89 -9.25
N LEU A 313 27.94 5.57 -9.40
CA LEU A 313 29.28 4.99 -9.25
C LEU A 313 30.05 5.68 -8.13
N GLU A 314 30.91 4.90 -7.47
CA GLU A 314 31.89 5.40 -6.52
C GLU A 314 33.20 5.83 -7.20
#